data_9b368ad3433a682429416d3ff31a8bd9
#
_entry.id   9b368ad3433a682429416d3ff31a8bd9
#
_cell.length_a   1.000
_cell.length_b   1.000
_cell.length_c   1.000
_cell.angle_alpha   90.00
_cell.angle_beta   90.00
_cell.angle_gamma   90.00
#
_symmetry.space_group_name_H-M   'P 1'
#
loop_
_entity.id
_entity.type
_entity.pdbx_description
1 polymer ?
#
loop_
_entity_poly.entity_id
_entity_poly.type
_entity_poly.pdbx_seq_one_letter_code
_entity_poly.pdbx_strand_id
1 'polypeptide(L)'
;IDIDELKQGRKAFTKDEWLDILLRSIGMEPDEFTYREKWLLLTRMIPLVENNFNLCELGPRSTGKSHLYKEISPNSILISGGQTTVANLFYNMGRKTVGLVGLWDCVAFDEVAGIKFKDKDGIQIMKDYMASGSFARGKEEKAATASMVFVGNINQSVDVLLKTSSLFAPFPQEMGTDTAFLDRMHCYLPGWEIPKFRPEHFTNDYGFISDYLAEFIRELRKEQYGDALDHYFRLGRNLNQRDTIAVRRMIDGYLKLMYPNGEFTKEELEEIIQIALEMRRRVKEQLKKLGGMEFYDVNFSYIDLEDMSEHYVSVPEQGGGKLIPDGMCNPGQVYTVSRGKSGMIGVFRLESQMLPGNGKIERTGLGSDSKCKEAVNTAFNYLKANGNRISGSISTSTKDYIINYQDLQGIGMT
;
A
#
# COMPACT_ATOMS: atom_id res chain seq x y z
N ILE A 1 7.49 -18.77 26.66
CA ILE A 1 6.01 -18.76 26.81
C ILE A 1 5.43 -20.03 26.24
N ASP A 2 4.24 -20.36 26.67
CA ASP A 2 3.44 -21.43 26.07
C ASP A 2 2.55 -20.84 24.98
N ILE A 3 2.91 -21.07 23.72
CA ILE A 3 2.16 -20.55 22.57
C ILE A 3 0.81 -21.24 22.41
N ASP A 4 0.67 -22.48 22.88
CA ASP A 4 -0.60 -23.22 22.84
C ASP A 4 -1.62 -22.61 23.80
N GLU A 5 -1.18 -22.10 24.94
CA GLU A 5 -2.04 -21.35 25.87
C GLU A 5 -2.60 -20.09 25.21
N LEU A 6 -1.76 -19.35 24.47
CA LEU A 6 -2.20 -18.17 23.72
C LEU A 6 -3.24 -18.55 22.67
N LYS A 7 -2.99 -19.62 21.91
CA LYS A 7 -3.90 -20.09 20.86
C LYS A 7 -5.26 -20.52 21.44
N GLN A 8 -5.27 -21.18 22.58
CA GLN A 8 -6.50 -21.50 23.29
C GLN A 8 -7.20 -20.25 23.83
N GLY A 9 -6.45 -19.34 24.40
CA GLY A 9 -6.96 -18.07 24.91
C GLY A 9 -7.61 -17.20 23.83
N ARG A 10 -7.12 -17.27 22.59
CA ARG A 10 -7.70 -16.56 21.45
C ARG A 10 -9.19 -16.86 21.26
N LYS A 11 -9.63 -18.08 21.54
CA LYS A 11 -11.03 -18.52 21.38
C LYS A 11 -12.00 -17.78 22.31
N ALA A 12 -11.52 -17.19 23.39
CA ALA A 12 -12.33 -16.39 24.31
C ALA A 12 -12.67 -14.99 23.79
N PHE A 13 -12.06 -14.58 22.69
CA PHE A 13 -12.22 -13.25 22.09
C PHE A 13 -12.96 -13.32 20.76
N THR A 14 -13.84 -12.35 20.51
CA THR A 14 -14.29 -12.06 19.16
C THR A 14 -13.16 -11.45 18.34
N LYS A 15 -13.33 -11.37 17.03
CA LYS A 15 -12.35 -10.70 16.14
C LYS A 15 -12.08 -9.26 16.60
N ASP A 16 -13.12 -8.49 16.87
CA ASP A 16 -12.99 -7.08 17.26
C ASP A 16 -12.34 -6.93 18.64
N GLU A 17 -12.71 -7.77 19.60
CA GLU A 17 -12.08 -7.78 20.92
C GLU A 17 -10.59 -8.12 20.82
N TRP A 18 -10.22 -9.08 19.97
CA TRP A 18 -8.82 -9.47 19.80
C TRP A 18 -8.00 -8.34 19.13
N LEU A 19 -8.54 -7.71 18.09
CA LEU A 19 -7.92 -6.55 17.46
C LEU A 19 -7.71 -5.43 18.51
N ASP A 20 -8.71 -5.15 19.30
CA ASP A 20 -8.66 -4.11 20.33
C ASP A 20 -7.60 -4.40 21.40
N ILE A 21 -7.48 -5.65 21.87
CA ILE A 21 -6.43 -5.97 22.84
C ILE A 21 -5.03 -5.90 22.26
N LEU A 22 -4.84 -6.24 20.99
CA LEU A 22 -3.56 -6.05 20.31
C LEU A 22 -3.19 -4.56 20.24
N LEU A 23 -4.14 -3.70 19.93
CA LEU A 23 -3.90 -2.26 19.86
C LEU A 23 -3.61 -1.67 21.24
N ARG A 24 -4.32 -2.08 22.29
CA ARG A 24 -4.00 -1.68 23.67
C ARG A 24 -2.61 -2.14 24.09
N SER A 25 -2.21 -3.32 23.63
CA SER A 25 -0.87 -3.87 23.94
C SER A 25 0.26 -3.03 23.36
N ILE A 26 0.01 -2.27 22.29
CA ILE A 26 0.95 -1.31 21.73
C ILE A 26 0.68 0.14 22.16
N GLY A 27 -0.16 0.33 23.16
CA GLY A 27 -0.42 1.62 23.78
C GLY A 27 -1.53 2.46 23.18
N MET A 28 -2.27 1.93 22.19
CA MET A 28 -3.31 2.67 21.48
C MET A 28 -4.69 2.42 22.09
N GLU A 29 -5.54 3.47 22.11
CA GLU A 29 -6.93 3.37 22.54
C GLU A 29 -7.84 3.03 21.35
N PRO A 30 -8.36 1.79 21.23
CA PRO A 30 -9.12 1.38 20.04
C PRO A 30 -10.38 2.20 19.79
N ASP A 31 -11.01 2.73 20.83
CA ASP A 31 -12.26 3.50 20.71
C ASP A 31 -12.08 4.84 19.98
N GLU A 32 -10.84 5.33 19.89
CA GLU A 32 -10.52 6.60 19.22
C GLU A 32 -10.15 6.42 17.74
N PHE A 33 -10.20 5.20 17.21
CA PHE A 33 -9.83 4.91 15.83
C PHE A 33 -11.00 4.28 15.09
N THR A 34 -11.12 4.59 13.79
CA THR A 34 -12.04 3.90 12.89
C THR A 34 -11.56 2.45 12.68
N TYR A 35 -12.47 1.60 12.18
CA TYR A 35 -12.12 0.21 11.87
C TYR A 35 -10.96 0.10 10.89
N ARG A 36 -10.95 0.94 9.85
CA ARG A 36 -9.84 0.99 8.89
C ARG A 36 -8.54 1.43 9.55
N GLU A 37 -8.57 2.47 10.38
CA GLU A 37 -7.39 2.95 11.10
C GLU A 37 -6.81 1.87 12.03
N LYS A 38 -7.65 1.08 12.67
CA LYS A 38 -7.21 -0.06 13.49
C LYS A 38 -6.41 -1.07 12.67
N TRP A 39 -6.87 -1.40 11.46
CA TRP A 39 -6.15 -2.30 10.57
C TRP A 39 -4.85 -1.71 10.05
N LEU A 40 -4.79 -0.41 9.81
CA LEU A 40 -3.54 0.27 9.47
C LEU A 40 -2.53 0.21 10.62
N LEU A 41 -2.97 0.42 11.84
CA LEU A 41 -2.12 0.28 13.03
C LEU A 41 -1.64 -1.17 13.22
N LEU A 42 -2.51 -2.14 12.99
CA LEU A 42 -2.14 -3.56 13.02
C LEU A 42 -1.07 -3.90 11.99
N THR A 43 -1.14 -3.29 10.81
CA THR A 43 -0.17 -3.50 9.72
C THR A 43 1.25 -3.14 10.15
N ARG A 44 1.43 -2.18 11.03
CA ARG A 44 2.74 -1.83 11.60
C ARG A 44 3.40 -3.00 12.34
N MET A 45 2.62 -3.98 12.80
CA MET A 45 3.12 -5.14 13.55
C MET A 45 3.59 -6.28 12.64
N ILE A 46 3.23 -6.29 11.36
CA ILE A 46 3.60 -7.37 10.44
C ILE A 46 5.12 -7.59 10.37
N PRO A 47 5.96 -6.56 10.28
CA PRO A 47 7.41 -6.76 10.26
C PRO A 47 7.96 -7.49 11.50
N LEU A 48 7.24 -7.44 12.61
CA LEU A 48 7.63 -8.11 13.85
C LEU A 48 7.26 -9.60 13.83
N VAL A 49 6.21 -9.98 13.13
CA VAL A 49 5.67 -11.36 13.09
C VAL A 49 6.06 -12.12 11.83
N GLU A 50 6.56 -11.44 10.80
CA GLU A 50 7.05 -12.02 9.55
C GLU A 50 8.56 -11.87 9.40
N ASN A 51 9.21 -12.90 8.87
CA ASN A 51 10.62 -12.83 8.48
C ASN A 51 10.78 -12.06 7.16
N ASN A 52 11.84 -11.27 7.07
CA ASN A 52 12.22 -10.60 5.83
C ASN A 52 11.08 -9.82 5.17
N PHE A 53 10.30 -9.14 5.97
CA PHE A 53 9.20 -8.33 5.49
C PHE A 53 9.61 -6.86 5.39
N ASN A 54 9.45 -6.28 4.21
CA ASN A 54 9.85 -4.90 3.93
C ASN A 54 8.63 -3.99 3.89
N LEU A 55 8.53 -3.09 4.85
CA LEU A 55 7.42 -2.15 4.99
C LEU A 55 7.91 -0.70 4.88
N CYS A 56 7.16 0.10 4.13
CA CYS A 56 7.35 1.54 4.07
C CYS A 56 6.09 2.23 4.62
N GLU A 57 6.27 3.15 5.55
CA GLU A 57 5.19 4.01 6.03
C GLU A 57 5.63 5.46 5.97
N LEU A 58 5.01 6.24 5.08
CA LEU A 58 5.24 7.67 4.95
C LEU A 58 3.94 8.43 5.24
N GLY A 59 4.05 9.56 5.91
CA GLY A 59 2.88 10.33 6.29
C GLY A 59 3.24 11.58 7.10
N PRO A 60 2.24 12.31 7.59
CA PRO A 60 2.49 13.49 8.40
C PRO A 60 3.18 13.16 9.71
N ARG A 61 3.76 14.16 10.35
CA ARG A 61 4.40 14.03 11.67
C ARG A 61 3.36 13.72 12.75
N SER A 62 3.82 13.14 13.85
CA SER A 62 3.02 12.90 15.07
C SER A 62 1.92 11.85 14.89
N THR A 63 2.14 10.86 14.06
CA THR A 63 1.25 9.70 13.89
C THR A 63 1.81 8.41 14.50
N GLY A 64 2.89 8.52 15.28
CA GLY A 64 3.48 7.41 16.01
C GLY A 64 4.19 6.36 15.17
N LYS A 65 4.62 6.68 13.95
CA LYS A 65 5.22 5.74 13.00
C LYS A 65 6.42 4.95 13.56
N SER A 66 7.27 5.60 14.31
CA SER A 66 8.50 5.01 14.86
C SER A 66 8.34 4.45 16.28
N HIS A 67 7.27 4.83 16.99
CA HIS A 67 7.08 4.51 18.41
C HIS A 67 7.08 3.00 18.69
N LEU A 68 6.37 2.22 17.87
CA LEU A 68 6.30 0.76 18.02
C LEU A 68 7.70 0.12 17.98
N TYR A 69 8.53 0.55 17.05
CA TYR A 69 9.85 -0.05 16.82
C TYR A 69 10.90 0.43 17.83
N LYS A 70 10.72 1.61 18.38
CA LYS A 70 11.65 2.22 19.33
C LYS A 70 11.31 1.89 20.78
N GLU A 71 10.04 2.01 21.17
CA GLU A 71 9.64 2.01 22.58
C GLU A 71 8.89 0.74 23.00
N ILE A 72 8.19 0.08 22.08
CA ILE A 72 7.30 -1.03 22.42
C ILE A 72 7.97 -2.39 22.19
N SER A 73 8.56 -2.60 21.03
CA SER A 73 9.16 -3.89 20.67
C SER A 73 10.60 -4.01 21.18
N PRO A 74 10.91 -4.95 22.07
CA PRO A 74 12.28 -5.22 22.47
C PRO A 74 13.09 -5.95 21.40
N ASN A 75 12.46 -6.44 20.35
CA ASN A 75 13.08 -7.21 19.27
C ASN A 75 13.35 -6.38 18.01
N SER A 76 13.09 -5.08 18.07
CA SER A 76 13.37 -4.15 16.97
C SER A 76 14.35 -3.07 17.39
N ILE A 77 15.07 -2.55 16.40
CA ILE A 77 15.96 -1.40 16.58
C ILE A 77 15.59 -0.31 15.59
N LEU A 78 15.58 0.93 16.06
CA LEU A 78 15.34 2.11 15.25
C LEU A 78 16.67 2.79 14.96
N ILE A 79 16.97 2.97 13.67
CA ILE A 79 18.13 3.73 13.21
C ILE A 79 17.64 5.10 12.78
N SER A 80 18.10 6.15 13.43
CA SER A 80 17.79 7.52 12.99
C SER A 80 18.58 7.87 11.73
N GLY A 81 18.00 8.74 10.89
CA GLY A 81 18.60 9.19 9.64
C GLY A 81 20.05 9.65 9.80
N GLY A 82 20.87 9.35 8.82
CA GLY A 82 22.29 9.65 8.81
C GLY A 82 23.07 8.61 8.02
N GLN A 83 24.39 8.68 8.14
CA GLN A 83 25.26 7.74 7.47
C GLN A 83 25.21 6.37 8.13
N THR A 84 24.91 5.35 7.35
CA THR A 84 25.00 3.95 7.77
C THR A 84 26.09 3.24 6.97
N THR A 85 26.56 2.10 7.47
CA THR A 85 27.59 1.31 6.82
C THR A 85 27.10 -0.12 6.61
N VAL A 86 27.60 -0.77 5.56
CA VAL A 86 27.36 -2.20 5.32
C VAL A 86 27.88 -3.04 6.48
N ALA A 87 29.01 -2.65 7.06
CA ALA A 87 29.58 -3.34 8.21
C ALA A 87 28.67 -3.31 9.44
N ASN A 88 28.06 -2.17 9.74
CA ASN A 88 27.15 -2.03 10.87
C ASN A 88 25.81 -2.74 10.63
N LEU A 89 25.29 -2.63 9.43
CA LEU A 89 23.97 -3.15 9.11
C LEU A 89 23.97 -4.66 8.84
N PHE A 90 24.96 -5.16 8.12
CA PHE A 90 25.01 -6.55 7.65
C PHE A 90 26.09 -7.38 8.31
N TYR A 91 27.35 -7.10 8.05
CA TYR A 91 28.49 -7.86 8.58
C TYR A 91 29.78 -7.06 8.55
N ASN A 92 30.47 -7.03 9.69
CA ASN A 92 31.77 -6.41 9.80
C ASN A 92 32.89 -7.43 9.53
N MET A 93 33.54 -7.31 8.38
CA MET A 93 34.61 -8.23 7.97
C MET A 93 35.85 -8.13 8.83
N GLY A 94 36.17 -6.94 9.29
CA GLY A 94 37.39 -6.71 10.15
C GLY A 94 37.25 -7.36 11.52
N ARG A 95 36.06 -7.24 12.11
CA ARG A 95 35.77 -7.81 13.45
C ARG A 95 35.16 -9.20 13.39
N LYS A 96 34.78 -9.67 12.20
CA LYS A 96 34.07 -10.94 11.97
C LYS A 96 32.77 -11.05 12.81
N THR A 97 32.01 -9.96 12.89
CA THR A 97 30.77 -9.88 13.66
C THR A 97 29.59 -9.58 12.76
N VAL A 98 28.43 -10.22 13.05
CA VAL A 98 27.18 -9.92 12.35
C VAL A 98 26.70 -8.52 12.64
N GLY A 99 26.04 -7.90 11.66
CA GLY A 99 25.42 -6.59 11.81
C GLY A 99 24.00 -6.67 12.39
N LEU A 100 23.30 -5.56 12.35
CA LEU A 100 21.98 -5.40 12.95
C LEU A 100 20.94 -6.39 12.42
N VAL A 101 20.98 -6.74 11.12
CA VAL A 101 20.04 -7.69 10.53
C VAL A 101 20.15 -9.11 11.09
N GLY A 102 21.29 -9.47 11.65
CA GLY A 102 21.50 -10.75 12.32
C GLY A 102 21.23 -10.74 13.83
N LEU A 103 21.06 -9.56 14.42
CA LEU A 103 20.88 -9.38 15.86
C LEU A 103 19.44 -9.07 16.26
N TRP A 104 18.67 -8.48 15.36
CA TRP A 104 17.32 -8.01 15.62
C TRP A 104 16.30 -8.69 14.68
N ASP A 105 15.06 -8.80 15.13
CA ASP A 105 13.96 -9.30 14.31
C ASP A 105 13.47 -8.25 13.30
N CYS A 106 13.64 -6.98 13.64
CA CYS A 106 13.25 -5.86 12.78
C CYS A 106 14.26 -4.73 12.90
N VAL A 107 14.67 -4.20 11.76
CA VAL A 107 15.51 -3.00 11.66
C VAL A 107 14.67 -1.91 10.98
N ALA A 108 14.37 -0.86 11.75
CA ALA A 108 13.57 0.27 11.26
C ALA A 108 14.48 1.48 11.01
N PHE A 109 14.31 2.10 9.84
CA PHE A 109 14.97 3.36 9.48
C PHE A 109 13.97 4.49 9.70
N ASP A 110 14.31 5.39 10.62
CA ASP A 110 13.56 6.63 10.81
C ASP A 110 14.10 7.71 9.88
N GLU A 111 13.24 8.66 9.52
CA GLU A 111 13.62 9.79 8.68
C GLU A 111 14.32 9.34 7.38
N VAL A 112 13.61 8.58 6.55
CA VAL A 112 14.15 7.99 5.30
C VAL A 112 14.87 8.99 4.40
N ALA A 113 14.49 10.28 4.44
CA ALA A 113 15.13 11.33 3.67
C ALA A 113 16.63 11.49 4.00
N GLY A 114 17.02 11.09 5.18
CA GLY A 114 18.41 11.17 5.67
C GLY A 114 19.24 9.91 5.45
N ILE A 115 18.69 8.85 4.87
CA ILE A 115 19.43 7.60 4.66
C ILE A 115 20.58 7.84 3.69
N LYS A 116 21.78 7.49 4.12
CA LYS A 116 22.98 7.62 3.30
C LYS A 116 23.98 6.52 3.64
N PHE A 117 24.43 5.81 2.60
CA PHE A 117 25.49 4.82 2.73
C PHE A 117 26.85 5.43 2.48
N LYS A 118 27.83 5.09 3.34
CA LYS A 118 29.25 5.41 3.10
C LYS A 118 29.84 4.53 2.00
N ASP A 119 29.38 3.29 1.93
CA ASP A 119 29.86 2.28 0.97
C ASP A 119 29.19 2.48 -0.38
N LYS A 120 29.95 2.41 -1.46
CA LYS A 120 29.43 2.58 -2.83
C LYS A 120 28.44 1.49 -3.23
N ASP A 121 28.58 0.29 -2.67
CA ASP A 121 27.76 -0.89 -2.94
C ASP A 121 26.65 -1.10 -1.89
N GLY A 122 26.50 -0.17 -0.95
CA GLY A 122 25.56 -0.31 0.17
C GLY A 122 24.12 -0.52 -0.27
N ILE A 123 23.65 0.27 -1.23
CA ILE A 123 22.28 0.14 -1.76
C ILE A 123 22.09 -1.21 -2.47
N GLN A 124 23.09 -1.67 -3.22
CA GLN A 124 23.01 -2.97 -3.91
C GLN A 124 22.92 -4.14 -2.94
N ILE A 125 23.73 -4.12 -1.89
CA ILE A 125 23.69 -5.16 -0.84
C ILE A 125 22.36 -5.14 -0.11
N MET A 126 21.80 -3.96 0.16
CA MET A 126 20.46 -3.80 0.74
C MET A 126 19.39 -4.38 -0.18
N LYS A 127 19.43 -4.10 -1.47
CA LYS A 127 18.50 -4.67 -2.45
C LYS A 127 18.55 -6.20 -2.47
N ASP A 128 19.75 -6.77 -2.46
CA ASP A 128 19.95 -8.23 -2.45
C ASP A 128 19.34 -8.84 -1.19
N TYR A 129 19.60 -8.25 -0.04
CA TYR A 129 19.01 -8.69 1.23
C TYR A 129 17.49 -8.58 1.25
N MET A 130 16.93 -7.47 0.79
CA MET A 130 15.48 -7.25 0.73
C MET A 130 14.77 -8.24 -0.20
N ALA A 131 15.47 -8.72 -1.23
CA ALA A 131 14.91 -9.68 -2.19
C ALA A 131 14.93 -11.12 -1.66
N SER A 132 16.01 -11.55 -1.01
CA SER A 132 16.27 -12.96 -0.71
C SER A 132 16.49 -13.29 0.77
N GLY A 133 16.68 -12.28 1.63
CA GLY A 133 17.13 -12.49 3.02
C GLY A 133 18.61 -12.88 3.12
N SER A 134 19.35 -12.82 2.02
CA SER A 134 20.77 -13.11 2.00
C SER A 134 21.58 -11.97 1.39
N PHE A 135 22.84 -11.93 1.73
CA PHE A 135 23.77 -10.91 1.24
C PHE A 135 25.18 -11.47 1.13
N ALA A 136 25.93 -10.98 0.15
CA ALA A 136 27.33 -11.36 -0.04
C ALA A 136 28.24 -10.41 0.71
N ARG A 137 29.18 -10.94 1.46
CA ARG A 137 30.28 -10.20 2.10
C ARG A 137 31.60 -10.93 1.87
N GLY A 138 32.45 -10.34 1.05
CA GLY A 138 33.68 -10.98 0.61
C GLY A 138 33.36 -12.20 -0.26
N LYS A 139 33.88 -13.37 0.13
CA LYS A 139 33.64 -14.64 -0.58
C LYS A 139 32.48 -15.45 -0.01
N GLU A 140 31.88 -14.99 1.08
CA GLU A 140 30.83 -15.73 1.78
C GLU A 140 29.45 -15.09 1.54
N GLU A 141 28.46 -15.94 1.38
CA GLU A 141 27.05 -15.56 1.41
C GLU A 141 26.49 -15.85 2.80
N LYS A 142 25.77 -14.88 3.36
CA LYS A 142 25.17 -14.97 4.68
C LYS A 142 23.68 -14.70 4.58
N ALA A 143 22.92 -15.26 5.50
CA ALA A 143 21.47 -15.07 5.57
C ALA A 143 21.06 -14.53 6.94
N ALA A 144 19.96 -13.77 6.96
CA ALA A 144 19.34 -13.27 8.18
C ALA A 144 17.83 -13.17 7.97
N THR A 145 17.08 -12.99 9.07
CA THR A 145 15.61 -12.98 9.04
C THR A 145 14.99 -11.65 9.38
N ALA A 146 15.79 -10.64 9.71
CA ALA A 146 15.28 -9.33 10.09
C ALA A 146 14.43 -8.71 8.99
N SER A 147 13.28 -8.21 9.38
CA SER A 147 12.45 -7.35 8.55
C SER A 147 13.02 -5.94 8.48
N MET A 148 12.77 -5.24 7.38
CA MET A 148 13.20 -3.85 7.21
C MET A 148 11.99 -2.94 7.13
N VAL A 149 12.00 -1.87 7.94
CA VAL A 149 10.95 -0.86 7.97
C VAL A 149 11.54 0.49 7.64
N PHE A 150 10.85 1.24 6.79
CA PHE A 150 11.25 2.56 6.34
C PHE A 150 10.17 3.56 6.70
N VAL A 151 10.48 4.49 7.58
CA VAL A 151 9.53 5.48 8.10
C VAL A 151 10.00 6.88 7.75
N GLY A 152 9.07 7.72 7.36
CA GLY A 152 9.42 9.10 7.02
C GLY A 152 8.21 10.02 6.95
N ASN A 153 8.50 11.30 6.72
CA ASN A 153 7.48 12.35 6.69
C ASN A 153 7.19 12.79 5.26
N ILE A 154 5.90 12.99 4.99
CA ILE A 154 5.41 13.70 3.81
C ILE A 154 5.04 15.11 4.26
N ASN A 155 5.68 16.13 3.67
CA ASN A 155 5.51 17.53 4.06
C ASN A 155 4.51 18.29 3.19
N GLN A 156 3.87 17.61 2.24
CA GLN A 156 2.85 18.19 1.36
C GLN A 156 1.64 17.25 1.31
N SER A 157 0.54 17.71 0.74
CA SER A 157 -0.63 16.84 0.59
C SER A 157 -0.35 15.69 -0.38
N VAL A 158 -0.98 14.55 -0.13
CA VAL A 158 -0.83 13.35 -0.97
C VAL A 158 -1.31 13.63 -2.40
N ASP A 159 -2.37 14.41 -2.57
CA ASP A 159 -2.87 14.79 -3.89
C ASP A 159 -1.84 15.57 -4.70
N VAL A 160 -1.16 16.52 -4.08
CA VAL A 160 -0.08 17.28 -4.71
C VAL A 160 1.09 16.36 -5.05
N LEU A 161 1.47 15.49 -4.12
CA LEU A 161 2.59 14.56 -4.31
C LEU A 161 2.33 13.58 -5.45
N LEU A 162 1.11 13.07 -5.57
CA LEU A 162 0.70 12.17 -6.66
C LEU A 162 0.69 12.86 -8.02
N LYS A 163 0.38 14.16 -8.07
CA LYS A 163 0.36 14.92 -9.32
C LYS A 163 1.75 15.36 -9.78
N THR A 164 2.63 15.69 -8.86
CA THR A 164 3.94 16.31 -9.16
C THR A 164 5.11 15.34 -9.08
N SER A 165 4.97 14.22 -8.40
CA SER A 165 6.06 13.28 -8.13
C SER A 165 5.51 11.88 -7.85
N SER A 166 6.07 11.17 -6.87
CA SER A 166 5.62 9.86 -6.43
C SER A 166 5.51 9.81 -4.91
N LEU A 167 4.81 8.78 -4.40
CA LEU A 167 4.73 8.53 -2.96
C LEU A 167 6.07 8.11 -2.35
N PHE A 168 7.09 7.82 -3.15
CA PHE A 168 8.46 7.54 -2.69
C PHE A 168 9.38 8.76 -2.74
N ALA A 169 8.86 9.93 -3.11
CA ALA A 169 9.64 11.17 -3.19
C ALA A 169 10.36 11.56 -1.87
N PRO A 170 9.85 11.24 -0.66
CA PRO A 170 10.59 11.50 0.58
C PRO A 170 11.91 10.74 0.75
N PHE A 171 12.13 9.65 0.00
CA PHE A 171 13.42 8.96 -0.01
C PHE A 171 14.51 9.81 -0.68
N PRO A 172 15.81 9.59 -0.36
CA PRO A 172 16.88 10.16 -1.16
C PRO A 172 16.72 9.81 -2.63
N GLN A 173 17.11 10.71 -3.52
CA GLN A 173 16.90 10.53 -4.96
C GLN A 173 17.46 9.19 -5.50
N GLU A 174 18.62 8.75 -5.03
CA GLU A 174 19.22 7.47 -5.42
C GLU A 174 18.36 6.26 -5.12
N MET A 175 17.54 6.32 -4.07
CA MET A 175 16.64 5.24 -3.64
C MET A 175 15.22 5.45 -4.17
N GLY A 176 14.72 6.67 -4.11
CA GLY A 176 13.36 7.03 -4.50
C GLY A 176 13.06 6.96 -6.00
N THR A 177 14.10 6.85 -6.84
CA THR A 177 14.01 6.64 -8.27
C THR A 177 14.51 5.26 -8.72
N ASP A 178 15.06 4.48 -7.81
CA ASP A 178 15.52 3.10 -8.08
C ASP A 178 14.34 2.13 -8.01
N THR A 179 13.74 1.82 -9.16
CA THR A 179 12.59 0.92 -9.24
C THR A 179 12.90 -0.48 -8.71
N ALA A 180 14.13 -0.95 -8.86
CA ALA A 180 14.54 -2.24 -8.32
C ALA A 180 14.54 -2.26 -6.79
N PHE A 181 14.99 -1.19 -6.15
CA PHE A 181 14.90 -1.03 -4.70
C PHE A 181 13.44 -0.96 -4.24
N LEU A 182 12.65 -0.09 -4.87
CA LEU A 182 11.25 0.15 -4.49
C LEU A 182 10.36 -1.07 -4.71
N ASP A 183 10.62 -1.87 -5.74
CA ASP A 183 9.86 -3.10 -6.02
C ASP A 183 10.04 -4.17 -4.93
N ARG A 184 11.06 -4.05 -4.10
CA ARG A 184 11.30 -4.93 -2.95
C ARG A 184 10.50 -4.55 -1.71
N MET A 185 9.82 -3.40 -1.73
CA MET A 185 8.86 -3.03 -0.68
C MET A 185 7.61 -3.89 -0.78
N HIS A 186 7.37 -4.75 0.17
CA HIS A 186 6.19 -5.61 0.18
C HIS A 186 4.91 -4.81 0.45
N CYS A 187 5.01 -3.79 1.29
CA CYS A 187 3.88 -3.03 1.78
C CYS A 187 4.20 -1.53 1.79
N TYR A 188 3.28 -0.73 1.29
CA TYR A 188 3.27 0.71 1.53
C TYR A 188 2.06 1.05 2.38
N LEU A 189 2.30 1.31 3.66
CA LEU A 189 1.28 1.72 4.61
C LEU A 189 0.99 3.22 4.44
N PRO A 190 -0.28 3.63 4.22
CA PRO A 190 -0.62 5.02 4.02
C PRO A 190 -0.65 5.77 5.36
N GLY A 191 0.49 6.24 5.81
CA GLY A 191 0.62 6.96 7.08
C GLY A 191 -0.20 8.24 7.17
N TRP A 192 -0.60 8.81 6.03
CA TRP A 192 -1.47 9.99 5.97
C TRP A 192 -2.92 9.70 6.36
N GLU A 193 -3.35 8.43 6.40
CA GLU A 193 -4.68 8.05 6.88
C GLU A 193 -4.75 7.89 8.39
N ILE A 194 -3.61 7.82 9.07
CA ILE A 194 -3.57 7.72 10.53
C ILE A 194 -3.63 9.13 11.11
N PRO A 195 -4.53 9.39 12.08
CA PRO A 195 -4.67 10.72 12.67
C PRO A 195 -3.42 11.11 13.44
N LYS A 196 -3.18 12.42 13.56
CA LYS A 196 -2.17 12.93 14.50
C LYS A 196 -2.58 12.53 15.91
N PHE A 197 -1.65 11.95 16.65
CA PHE A 197 -1.93 11.47 18.00
C PHE A 197 -2.14 12.64 18.97
N ARG A 198 -3.19 12.52 19.76
CA ARG A 198 -3.51 13.35 20.89
C ARG A 198 -3.51 12.48 22.14
N PRO A 199 -3.54 13.06 23.35
CA PRO A 199 -3.56 12.25 24.59
C PRO A 199 -4.66 11.19 24.63
N GLU A 200 -5.82 11.44 24.00
CA GLU A 200 -6.95 10.50 23.96
C GLU A 200 -6.66 9.22 23.16
N HIS A 201 -5.70 9.27 22.23
CA HIS A 201 -5.31 8.12 21.44
C HIS A 201 -4.47 7.07 22.21
N PHE A 202 -3.96 7.45 23.39
CA PHE A 202 -3.19 6.54 24.24
C PHE A 202 -4.10 5.86 25.25
N THR A 203 -3.98 4.54 25.36
CA THR A 203 -4.84 3.77 26.25
C THR A 203 -4.40 3.88 27.70
N ASN A 204 -5.42 3.87 28.60
CA ASN A 204 -5.23 3.64 30.03
C ASN A 204 -5.74 2.26 30.46
N ASP A 205 -6.21 1.47 29.51
CA ASP A 205 -6.77 0.14 29.73
C ASP A 205 -5.72 -0.96 29.54
N TYR A 206 -6.10 -2.17 29.93
CA TYR A 206 -5.19 -3.31 29.91
C TYR A 206 -5.01 -3.88 28.51
N GLY A 207 -3.78 -4.24 28.20
CA GLY A 207 -3.36 -5.06 27.08
C GLY A 207 -2.39 -6.13 27.55
N PHE A 208 -1.79 -6.85 26.63
CA PHE A 208 -0.66 -7.72 26.96
C PHE A 208 0.54 -6.87 27.37
N ILE A 209 1.27 -7.31 28.38
CA ILE A 209 2.54 -6.67 28.70
C ILE A 209 3.52 -6.84 27.54
N SER A 210 4.38 -5.84 27.33
CA SER A 210 5.27 -5.77 26.16
C SER A 210 6.14 -7.00 25.99
N ASP A 211 6.67 -7.54 27.09
CA ASP A 211 7.53 -8.73 27.04
C ASP A 211 6.75 -9.98 26.59
N TYR A 212 5.52 -10.15 27.07
CA TYR A 212 4.68 -11.26 26.64
C TYR A 212 4.25 -11.12 25.17
N LEU A 213 3.85 -9.91 24.78
CA LEU A 213 3.53 -9.61 23.38
C LEU A 213 4.72 -9.94 22.46
N ALA A 214 5.91 -9.50 22.81
CA ALA A 214 7.12 -9.75 22.06
C ALA A 214 7.44 -11.25 21.93
N GLU A 215 7.28 -11.99 23.02
CA GLU A 215 7.57 -13.43 23.03
C GLU A 215 6.59 -14.22 22.16
N PHE A 216 5.26 -13.97 22.26
CA PHE A 216 4.36 -14.70 21.39
C PHE A 216 4.49 -14.29 19.92
N ILE A 217 4.77 -13.03 19.62
CA ILE A 217 5.07 -12.59 18.24
C ILE A 217 6.29 -13.32 17.71
N ARG A 218 7.34 -13.44 18.52
CA ARG A 218 8.57 -14.15 18.12
C ARG A 218 8.32 -15.64 17.89
N GLU A 219 7.48 -16.29 18.68
CA GLU A 219 7.07 -17.67 18.44
C GLU A 219 6.27 -17.82 17.15
N LEU A 220 5.34 -16.89 16.88
CA LEU A 220 4.54 -16.89 15.65
C LEU A 220 5.40 -16.66 14.39
N ARG A 221 6.53 -15.98 14.49
CA ARG A 221 7.46 -15.84 13.35
C ARG A 221 7.91 -17.18 12.77
N LYS A 222 7.96 -18.22 13.58
CA LYS A 222 8.39 -19.56 13.18
C LYS A 222 7.30 -20.33 12.43
N GLU A 223 6.06 -19.86 12.45
CA GLU A 223 4.91 -20.51 11.85
C GLU A 223 4.61 -19.94 10.45
N GLN A 224 3.80 -20.69 9.66
CA GLN A 224 3.34 -20.27 8.35
C GLN A 224 1.88 -20.68 8.18
N TYR A 225 1.02 -19.70 7.82
CA TYR A 225 -0.42 -19.90 7.58
C TYR A 225 -0.80 -19.63 6.13
N GLY A 226 0.20 -19.40 5.26
CA GLY A 226 -0.01 -18.94 3.89
C GLY A 226 -0.79 -19.90 2.98
N ASP A 227 -0.79 -21.20 3.29
CA ASP A 227 -1.51 -22.21 2.51
C ASP A 227 -3.02 -22.10 2.64
N ALA A 228 -3.52 -21.44 3.68
CA ALA A 228 -4.94 -21.22 3.88
C ALA A 228 -5.62 -20.44 2.74
N LEU A 229 -4.88 -19.53 2.09
CA LEU A 229 -5.36 -18.78 0.93
C LEU A 229 -5.86 -19.71 -0.18
N ASP A 230 -5.07 -20.73 -0.50
CA ASP A 230 -5.29 -21.60 -1.66
C ASP A 230 -6.53 -22.50 -1.54
N HIS A 231 -7.10 -22.63 -0.34
CA HIS A 231 -8.35 -23.38 -0.12
C HIS A 231 -9.59 -22.64 -0.63
N TYR A 232 -9.57 -21.31 -0.63
CA TYR A 232 -10.74 -20.49 -0.91
C TYR A 232 -10.56 -19.52 -2.07
N PHE A 233 -9.32 -19.08 -2.31
CA PHE A 233 -9.03 -18.00 -3.25
C PHE A 233 -7.77 -18.27 -4.06
N ARG A 234 -7.68 -17.56 -5.18
CA ARG A 234 -6.48 -17.50 -6.02
C ARG A 234 -6.19 -16.05 -6.33
N LEU A 235 -4.94 -15.64 -6.25
CA LEU A 235 -4.51 -14.30 -6.66
C LEU A 235 -4.63 -14.15 -8.17
N GLY A 236 -5.00 -12.96 -8.64
CA GLY A 236 -5.18 -12.65 -10.05
C GLY A 236 -3.87 -12.74 -10.84
N ARG A 237 -4.02 -12.94 -12.15
CA ARG A 237 -2.88 -13.11 -13.07
C ARG A 237 -2.01 -11.86 -13.24
N ASN A 238 -2.49 -10.70 -12.84
CA ASN A 238 -1.77 -9.42 -12.98
C ASN A 238 -0.73 -9.20 -11.88
N LEU A 239 -0.63 -10.11 -10.91
CA LEU A 239 0.42 -10.11 -9.92
C LEU A 239 1.61 -10.92 -10.47
N ASN A 240 2.78 -10.27 -10.56
CA ASN A 240 4.01 -11.00 -10.87
C ASN A 240 4.51 -11.76 -9.62
N GLN A 241 5.64 -12.45 -9.75
CA GLN A 241 6.19 -13.25 -8.65
C GLN A 241 6.47 -12.41 -7.39
N ARG A 242 7.03 -11.20 -7.55
CA ARG A 242 7.32 -10.31 -6.41
C ARG A 242 6.05 -9.82 -5.73
N ASP A 243 5.03 -9.48 -6.51
CA ASP A 243 3.73 -9.08 -6.00
C ASP A 243 3.08 -10.22 -5.21
N THR A 244 3.14 -11.42 -5.74
CA THR A 244 2.60 -12.64 -5.09
C THR A 244 3.31 -12.91 -3.77
N ILE A 245 4.63 -12.84 -3.73
CA ILE A 245 5.42 -13.01 -2.51
C ILE A 245 5.03 -11.95 -1.47
N ALA A 246 4.95 -10.69 -1.88
CA ALA A 246 4.58 -9.59 -1.00
C ALA A 246 3.19 -9.77 -0.38
N VAL A 247 2.20 -10.07 -1.20
CA VAL A 247 0.82 -10.27 -0.77
C VAL A 247 0.69 -11.50 0.13
N ARG A 248 1.32 -12.62 -0.21
CA ARG A 248 1.30 -13.83 0.62
C ARG A 248 1.95 -13.62 1.98
N ARG A 249 3.05 -12.89 2.06
CA ARG A 249 3.69 -12.55 3.35
C ARG A 249 2.80 -11.66 4.20
N MET A 250 2.12 -10.69 3.61
CA MET A 250 1.17 -9.86 4.35
C MET A 250 -0.02 -10.67 4.86
N ILE A 251 -0.59 -11.53 4.03
CA ILE A 251 -1.70 -12.42 4.44
C ILE A 251 -1.25 -13.29 5.61
N ASP A 252 -0.09 -13.91 5.51
CA ASP A 252 0.47 -14.73 6.58
C ASP A 252 0.65 -13.93 7.87
N GLY A 253 1.19 -12.73 7.79
CA GLY A 253 1.38 -11.83 8.93
C GLY A 253 0.07 -11.40 9.59
N TYR A 254 -0.93 -11.02 8.82
CA TYR A 254 -2.25 -10.70 9.34
C TYR A 254 -2.91 -11.90 10.00
N LEU A 255 -2.81 -13.09 9.40
CA LEU A 255 -3.36 -14.32 9.98
C LEU A 255 -2.70 -14.66 11.32
N LYS A 256 -1.38 -14.56 11.41
CA LYS A 256 -0.66 -14.79 12.66
C LYS A 256 -1.09 -13.83 13.76
N LEU A 257 -1.28 -12.57 13.43
CA LEU A 257 -1.68 -11.56 14.41
C LEU A 257 -3.14 -11.72 14.84
N MET A 258 -4.05 -11.89 13.89
CA MET A 258 -5.50 -11.92 14.17
C MET A 258 -6.05 -13.29 14.53
N TYR A 259 -5.48 -14.35 13.96
CA TYR A 259 -5.95 -15.72 14.12
C TYR A 259 -4.78 -16.67 14.43
N PRO A 260 -4.08 -16.44 15.55
CA PRO A 260 -2.90 -17.24 15.90
C PRO A 260 -3.20 -18.73 16.11
N ASN A 261 -4.45 -19.07 16.41
CA ASN A 261 -4.92 -20.45 16.52
C ASN A 261 -5.24 -21.12 15.17
N GLY A 262 -5.10 -20.39 14.05
CA GLY A 262 -5.38 -20.91 12.72
C GLY A 262 -6.87 -21.06 12.39
N GLU A 263 -7.76 -20.54 13.21
CA GLU A 263 -9.22 -20.62 13.04
C GLU A 263 -9.77 -19.29 12.54
N PHE A 264 -10.28 -19.26 11.32
CA PHE A 264 -10.90 -18.07 10.71
C PHE A 264 -11.90 -18.51 9.65
N THR A 265 -12.87 -17.64 9.36
CA THR A 265 -13.85 -17.86 8.31
C THR A 265 -13.28 -17.45 6.93
N LYS A 266 -13.96 -17.88 5.87
CA LYS A 266 -13.64 -17.45 4.50
C LYS A 266 -13.75 -15.92 4.36
N GLU A 267 -14.76 -15.32 4.95
CA GLU A 267 -15.01 -13.88 4.93
C GLU A 267 -13.91 -13.09 5.66
N GLU A 268 -13.42 -13.62 6.78
CA GLU A 268 -12.31 -13.03 7.53
C GLU A 268 -11.00 -13.09 6.73
N LEU A 269 -10.77 -14.19 6.01
CA LEU A 269 -9.63 -14.31 5.09
C LEU A 269 -9.76 -13.34 3.91
N GLU A 270 -10.95 -13.17 3.36
CA GLU A 270 -11.20 -12.25 2.24
C GLU A 270 -10.89 -10.79 2.63
N GLU A 271 -11.27 -10.36 3.81
CA GLU A 271 -10.93 -9.05 4.35
C GLU A 271 -9.40 -8.84 4.39
N ILE A 272 -8.66 -9.85 4.82
CA ILE A 272 -7.19 -9.81 4.86
C ILE A 272 -6.60 -9.74 3.45
N ILE A 273 -7.12 -10.50 2.50
CA ILE A 273 -6.68 -10.47 1.11
C ILE A 273 -6.84 -9.07 0.52
N GLN A 274 -7.97 -8.44 0.77
CA GLN A 274 -8.26 -7.11 0.24
C GLN A 274 -7.26 -6.07 0.73
N ILE A 275 -6.96 -6.04 2.02
CA ILE A 275 -6.00 -5.08 2.56
C ILE A 275 -4.56 -5.39 2.10
N ALA A 276 -4.19 -6.66 2.02
CA ALA A 276 -2.88 -7.07 1.54
C ALA A 276 -2.64 -6.65 0.08
N LEU A 277 -3.62 -6.87 -0.78
CA LEU A 277 -3.57 -6.45 -2.18
C LEU A 277 -3.47 -4.93 -2.31
N GLU A 278 -4.22 -4.18 -1.51
CA GLU A 278 -4.18 -2.72 -1.50
C GLU A 278 -2.77 -2.21 -1.14
N MET A 279 -2.18 -2.73 -0.08
CA MET A 279 -0.86 -2.29 0.39
C MET A 279 0.24 -2.53 -0.65
N ARG A 280 0.23 -3.68 -1.31
CA ARG A 280 1.20 -3.98 -2.38
C ARG A 280 0.89 -3.21 -3.66
N ARG A 281 -0.38 -3.08 -4.02
CA ARG A 281 -0.77 -2.28 -5.20
C ARG A 281 -0.30 -0.84 -5.09
N ARG A 282 -0.31 -0.26 -3.91
CA ARG A 282 0.21 1.11 -3.68
C ARG A 282 1.67 1.22 -4.08
N VAL A 283 2.49 0.23 -3.79
CA VAL A 283 3.87 0.15 -4.29
C VAL A 283 3.89 0.09 -5.81
N LYS A 284 3.12 -0.81 -6.40
CA LYS A 284 3.09 -1.04 -7.85
C LYS A 284 2.62 0.20 -8.63
N GLU A 285 1.66 0.93 -8.10
CA GLU A 285 1.17 2.19 -8.70
C GLU A 285 2.30 3.22 -8.83
N GLN A 286 3.19 3.29 -7.85
CA GLN A 286 4.33 4.20 -7.90
C GLN A 286 5.41 3.69 -8.86
N LEU A 287 5.65 2.40 -8.92
CA LEU A 287 6.56 1.81 -9.91
C LEU A 287 6.10 2.09 -11.34
N LYS A 288 4.80 2.04 -11.59
CA LYS A 288 4.20 2.41 -12.88
C LYS A 288 4.53 3.85 -13.27
N LYS A 289 4.53 4.78 -12.32
CA LYS A 289 4.89 6.19 -12.55
C LYS A 289 6.37 6.37 -12.85
N LEU A 290 7.23 5.64 -12.13
CA LEU A 290 8.68 5.83 -12.14
C LEU A 290 9.38 4.98 -13.19
N GLY A 291 8.84 3.81 -13.49
CA GLY A 291 9.44 2.82 -14.35
C GLY A 291 8.81 2.73 -15.73
N GLY A 292 9.26 1.75 -16.50
CA GLY A 292 8.77 1.48 -17.82
C GLY A 292 7.56 0.54 -17.88
N MET A 293 7.35 -0.03 -19.05
CA MET A 293 6.18 -0.85 -19.35
C MET A 293 6.06 -2.14 -18.53
N GLU A 294 7.15 -2.60 -17.92
CA GLU A 294 7.13 -3.79 -17.08
C GLU A 294 6.24 -3.66 -15.84
N PHE A 295 5.95 -2.43 -15.40
CA PHE A 295 5.10 -2.13 -14.25
C PHE A 295 3.69 -1.68 -14.65
N TYR A 296 3.33 -1.81 -15.91
CA TYR A 296 2.10 -1.21 -16.44
C TYR A 296 0.83 -1.85 -15.89
N ASP A 297 0.84 -3.15 -15.64
CA ASP A 297 -0.33 -3.88 -15.19
C ASP A 297 -0.44 -3.88 -13.66
N VAL A 298 -1.30 -3.01 -13.15
CA VAL A 298 -1.49 -2.77 -11.71
C VAL A 298 -2.86 -3.22 -11.20
N ASN A 299 -3.71 -3.80 -12.04
CA ASN A 299 -5.05 -4.24 -11.66
C ASN A 299 -5.00 -5.53 -10.84
N PHE A 300 -4.66 -5.37 -9.59
CA PHE A 300 -4.62 -6.48 -8.65
C PHE A 300 -6.02 -7.00 -8.35
N SER A 301 -6.15 -8.31 -8.36
CA SER A 301 -7.40 -9.00 -8.12
C SER A 301 -7.18 -10.30 -7.38
N TYR A 302 -8.27 -10.86 -6.88
CA TYR A 302 -8.32 -12.22 -6.38
C TYR A 302 -9.60 -12.90 -6.91
N ILE A 303 -9.56 -14.21 -7.00
CA ILE A 303 -10.64 -15.03 -7.56
C ILE A 303 -11.18 -15.91 -6.44
N ASP A 304 -12.49 -15.84 -6.20
CA ASP A 304 -13.20 -16.76 -5.32
C ASP A 304 -13.35 -18.11 -6.04
N LEU A 305 -12.74 -19.17 -5.49
CA LEU A 305 -12.74 -20.48 -6.12
C LEU A 305 -14.10 -21.19 -6.07
N GLU A 306 -15.03 -20.73 -5.23
CA GLU A 306 -16.37 -21.31 -5.13
C GLU A 306 -17.22 -20.97 -6.34
N ASP A 307 -17.24 -19.71 -6.75
CA ASP A 307 -18.06 -19.20 -7.86
C ASP A 307 -17.24 -18.66 -9.05
N MET A 308 -15.91 -18.71 -8.94
CA MET A 308 -14.97 -18.19 -9.94
C MET A 308 -15.13 -16.69 -10.22
N SER A 309 -15.74 -15.93 -9.32
CA SER A 309 -15.82 -14.48 -9.42
C SER A 309 -14.48 -13.82 -9.14
N GLU A 310 -14.15 -12.82 -9.95
CA GLU A 310 -12.90 -12.03 -9.79
C GLU A 310 -13.23 -10.68 -9.18
N HIS A 311 -12.49 -10.33 -8.13
CA HIS A 311 -12.65 -9.10 -7.38
C HIS A 311 -11.38 -8.27 -7.48
N TYR A 312 -11.51 -7.02 -7.91
CA TYR A 312 -10.40 -6.09 -8.06
C TYR A 312 -10.25 -5.22 -6.82
N VAL A 313 -9.01 -4.93 -6.46
CA VAL A 313 -8.68 -4.09 -5.31
C VAL A 313 -7.91 -2.87 -5.79
N SER A 314 -8.43 -1.68 -5.48
CA SER A 314 -7.82 -0.40 -5.81
C SER A 314 -7.18 0.26 -4.58
N VAL A 315 -6.46 1.36 -4.79
CA VAL A 315 -5.91 2.18 -3.72
C VAL A 315 -6.77 3.43 -3.50
N PRO A 316 -7.13 3.78 -2.24
CA PRO A 316 -8.05 4.88 -1.97
C PRO A 316 -7.61 6.24 -2.53
N GLU A 317 -6.34 6.56 -2.49
CA GLU A 317 -5.77 7.82 -2.94
C GLU A 317 -5.83 8.02 -4.46
N GLN A 318 -6.09 6.97 -5.21
CA GLN A 318 -6.19 7.01 -6.68
C GLN A 318 -7.58 6.57 -7.18
N GLY A 319 -8.64 7.03 -6.53
CA GLY A 319 -10.01 6.76 -6.94
C GLY A 319 -10.81 5.90 -5.97
N GLY A 320 -10.23 5.55 -4.83
CA GLY A 320 -10.91 5.00 -3.67
C GLY A 320 -11.58 3.63 -3.85
N GLY A 321 -12.16 3.11 -2.80
CA GLY A 321 -12.87 1.83 -2.78
C GLY A 321 -14.13 1.80 -3.64
N LYS A 322 -14.71 2.96 -3.96
CA LYS A 322 -15.80 3.09 -4.93
C LYS A 322 -15.36 4.08 -6.02
N LEU A 323 -14.89 3.54 -7.12
CA LEU A 323 -14.53 4.33 -8.29
C LEU A 323 -15.73 5.13 -8.81
N ILE A 324 -16.92 4.53 -8.72
CA ILE A 324 -18.20 5.17 -9.06
C ILE A 324 -18.92 5.41 -7.74
N PRO A 325 -19.17 6.67 -7.34
CA PRO A 325 -19.91 6.99 -6.13
C PRO A 325 -21.32 6.46 -6.15
N ASP A 326 -21.88 6.16 -4.98
CA ASP A 326 -23.30 5.86 -4.85
C ASP A 326 -24.16 7.12 -5.02
N GLY A 327 -25.34 6.93 -5.58
CA GLY A 327 -26.30 8.02 -5.74
C GLY A 327 -26.19 8.77 -7.07
N MET A 328 -26.77 9.94 -7.13
CA MET A 328 -26.76 10.76 -8.34
C MET A 328 -25.45 11.54 -8.46
N CYS A 329 -24.87 11.54 -9.66
CA CYS A 329 -23.75 12.40 -9.98
C CYS A 329 -24.17 13.87 -9.99
N ASN A 330 -23.24 14.76 -9.73
CA ASN A 330 -23.48 16.18 -9.91
C ASN A 330 -23.73 16.49 -11.39
N PRO A 331 -24.56 17.49 -11.72
CA PRO A 331 -24.73 17.93 -13.10
C PRO A 331 -23.38 18.19 -13.78
N GLY A 332 -23.20 17.66 -14.97
CA GLY A 332 -21.93 17.76 -15.70
C GLY A 332 -20.91 16.67 -15.39
N GLN A 333 -21.25 15.71 -14.54
CA GLN A 333 -20.37 14.57 -14.24
C GLN A 333 -20.99 13.27 -14.72
N VAL A 334 -20.20 12.46 -15.44
CA VAL A 334 -20.60 11.11 -15.90
C VAL A 334 -19.43 10.16 -15.73
N TYR A 335 -19.72 8.97 -15.25
CA TYR A 335 -18.74 7.88 -15.20
C TYR A 335 -18.93 6.97 -16.38
N THR A 336 -17.84 6.56 -16.99
CA THR A 336 -17.85 5.63 -18.11
C THR A 336 -16.82 4.54 -17.91
N VAL A 337 -17.03 3.43 -18.58
CA VAL A 337 -16.12 2.29 -18.59
C VAL A 337 -15.57 2.16 -20.00
N SER A 338 -14.26 2.07 -20.12
CA SER A 338 -13.61 1.92 -21.41
C SER A 338 -12.42 0.98 -21.31
N ARG A 339 -11.97 0.51 -22.46
CA ARG A 339 -10.77 -0.31 -22.57
C ARG A 339 -9.54 0.59 -22.73
N GLY A 340 -8.54 0.42 -21.88
CA GLY A 340 -7.29 1.17 -21.97
C GLY A 340 -6.28 0.57 -22.93
N LYS A 341 -5.13 1.22 -23.07
CA LYS A 341 -4.05 0.81 -24.01
C LYS A 341 -3.55 -0.61 -23.79
N SER A 342 -3.60 -1.10 -22.58
CA SER A 342 -3.25 -2.48 -22.22
C SER A 342 -4.31 -3.51 -22.58
N GLY A 343 -5.46 -3.08 -23.07
CA GLY A 343 -6.65 -3.93 -23.26
C GLY A 343 -7.46 -4.14 -21.99
N MET A 344 -7.05 -3.55 -20.86
CA MET A 344 -7.79 -3.62 -19.59
C MET A 344 -8.96 -2.66 -19.58
N ILE A 345 -10.01 -3.07 -18.89
CA ILE A 345 -11.18 -2.23 -18.67
C ILE A 345 -10.93 -1.33 -17.47
N GLY A 346 -11.18 -0.05 -17.62
CA GLY A 346 -11.05 0.93 -16.55
C GLY A 346 -12.22 1.88 -16.47
N VAL A 347 -12.30 2.59 -15.35
CA VAL A 347 -13.33 3.58 -15.09
C VAL A 347 -12.76 4.97 -15.32
N PHE A 348 -13.50 5.78 -16.05
CA PHE A 348 -13.18 7.15 -16.37
C PHE A 348 -14.29 8.08 -15.87
N ARG A 349 -13.93 9.27 -15.41
CA ARG A 349 -14.88 10.32 -15.09
C ARG A 349 -14.81 11.42 -16.13
N LEU A 350 -15.96 11.74 -16.72
CA LEU A 350 -16.09 12.86 -17.62
C LEU A 350 -16.73 14.02 -16.85
N GLU A 351 -16.11 15.16 -16.92
CA GLU A 351 -16.65 16.40 -16.37
C GLU A 351 -16.87 17.41 -17.49
N SER A 352 -18.03 17.99 -17.56
CA SER A 352 -18.36 18.99 -18.55
C SER A 352 -18.79 20.30 -17.90
N GLN A 353 -18.37 21.40 -18.51
CA GLN A 353 -18.76 22.75 -18.13
C GLN A 353 -19.22 23.49 -19.38
N MET A 354 -20.17 24.41 -19.18
CA MET A 354 -20.64 25.32 -20.22
C MET A 354 -20.31 26.75 -19.81
N LEU A 355 -19.81 27.50 -20.76
CA LEU A 355 -19.53 28.93 -20.61
C LEU A 355 -20.22 29.71 -21.73
N PRO A 356 -20.59 30.99 -21.53
CA PRO A 356 -21.04 31.83 -22.66
C PRO A 356 -19.97 31.86 -23.74
N GLY A 357 -20.37 31.65 -25.00
CA GLY A 357 -19.41 31.59 -26.11
C GLY A 357 -20.06 31.40 -27.48
N ASN A 358 -19.36 30.78 -28.39
CA ASN A 358 -19.71 30.69 -29.82
C ASN A 358 -19.91 29.27 -30.32
N GLY A 359 -20.03 28.28 -29.45
CA GLY A 359 -20.20 26.87 -29.82
C GLY A 359 -18.89 26.11 -30.02
N LYS A 360 -17.83 26.53 -29.36
CA LYS A 360 -16.53 25.83 -29.36
C LYS A 360 -16.55 24.69 -28.34
N ILE A 361 -15.76 23.66 -28.60
CA ILE A 361 -15.53 22.57 -27.66
C ILE A 361 -14.04 22.47 -27.35
N GLU A 362 -13.70 22.47 -26.07
CA GLU A 362 -12.36 22.16 -25.56
C GLU A 362 -12.36 20.78 -24.89
N ARG A 363 -11.28 20.04 -25.09
CA ARG A 363 -11.11 18.67 -24.58
C ARG A 363 -9.80 18.57 -23.85
N THR A 364 -9.83 18.04 -22.65
CA THR A 364 -8.64 17.78 -21.83
C THR A 364 -8.65 16.33 -21.35
N GLY A 365 -7.46 15.78 -21.11
CA GLY A 365 -7.31 14.44 -20.56
C GLY A 365 -7.36 13.29 -21.54
N LEU A 366 -7.49 13.56 -22.88
CA LEU A 366 -7.50 12.52 -23.92
C LEU A 366 -6.12 12.11 -24.39
N GLY A 367 -5.07 12.76 -23.91
CA GLY A 367 -3.71 12.50 -24.37
C GLY A 367 -3.51 12.80 -25.86
N SER A 368 -2.72 11.98 -26.55
CA SER A 368 -2.41 12.12 -27.97
C SER A 368 -3.31 11.27 -28.87
N ASP A 369 -4.27 10.53 -28.33
CA ASP A 369 -5.09 9.61 -29.10
C ASP A 369 -6.06 10.35 -30.02
N SER A 370 -5.88 10.17 -31.33
CA SER A 370 -6.71 10.82 -32.36
C SER A 370 -8.12 10.24 -32.44
N LYS A 371 -8.29 8.95 -32.17
CA LYS A 371 -9.60 8.29 -32.21
C LYS A 371 -10.52 8.77 -31.10
N CYS A 372 -9.99 8.93 -29.89
CA CYS A 372 -10.76 9.50 -28.79
C CYS A 372 -11.20 10.93 -29.08
N LYS A 373 -10.30 11.74 -29.66
CA LYS A 373 -10.62 13.12 -30.07
C LYS A 373 -11.71 13.16 -31.15
N GLU A 374 -11.62 12.27 -32.13
CA GLU A 374 -12.62 12.12 -33.19
C GLU A 374 -13.97 11.70 -32.65
N ALA A 375 -14.01 10.73 -31.73
CA ALA A 375 -15.23 10.28 -31.09
C ALA A 375 -15.95 11.42 -30.34
N VAL A 376 -15.20 12.25 -29.61
CA VAL A 376 -15.77 13.40 -28.90
C VAL A 376 -16.30 14.46 -29.90
N ASN A 377 -15.58 14.71 -30.98
CA ASN A 377 -16.05 15.63 -32.01
C ASN A 377 -17.35 15.12 -32.66
N THR A 378 -17.41 13.84 -32.96
CA THR A 378 -18.61 13.22 -33.56
C THR A 378 -19.81 13.35 -32.61
N ALA A 379 -19.61 13.06 -31.32
CA ALA A 379 -20.67 13.21 -30.32
C ALA A 379 -21.15 14.66 -30.17
N PHE A 380 -20.22 15.60 -30.20
CA PHE A 380 -20.56 17.03 -30.11
C PHE A 380 -21.26 17.54 -31.37
N ASN A 381 -20.86 17.11 -32.54
CA ASN A 381 -21.55 17.43 -33.78
C ASN A 381 -22.98 16.87 -33.82
N TYR A 382 -23.17 15.65 -33.27
CA TYR A 382 -24.51 15.09 -33.10
C TYR A 382 -25.37 15.95 -32.17
N LEU A 383 -24.81 16.42 -31.07
CA LEU A 383 -25.51 17.32 -30.14
C LEU A 383 -25.89 18.64 -30.82
N LYS A 384 -25.00 19.24 -31.63
CA LYS A 384 -25.30 20.45 -32.40
C LYS A 384 -26.45 20.24 -33.36
N ALA A 385 -26.49 19.11 -34.06
CA ALA A 385 -27.50 18.82 -35.04
C ALA A 385 -28.86 18.48 -34.42
N ASN A 386 -28.89 17.86 -33.24
CA ASN A 386 -30.10 17.28 -32.65
C ASN A 386 -30.46 17.89 -31.27
N GLY A 387 -29.76 18.90 -30.81
CA GLY A 387 -29.98 19.48 -29.48
C GLY A 387 -31.42 19.87 -29.21
N ASN A 388 -32.06 20.51 -30.15
CA ASN A 388 -33.48 20.92 -30.06
C ASN A 388 -34.48 19.75 -29.93
N ARG A 389 -34.09 18.56 -30.44
CA ARG A 389 -34.90 17.33 -30.31
C ARG A 389 -34.74 16.69 -28.94
N ILE A 390 -33.58 16.92 -28.28
CA ILE A 390 -33.28 16.38 -26.94
C ILE A 390 -33.93 17.27 -25.89
N SER A 391 -33.73 18.59 -25.99
CA SER A 391 -34.34 19.57 -25.10
C SER A 391 -34.37 20.95 -25.77
N GLY A 392 -35.49 21.63 -25.67
CA GLY A 392 -35.65 23.01 -26.19
C GLY A 392 -34.75 24.05 -25.50
N SER A 393 -34.17 23.69 -24.38
CA SER A 393 -33.22 24.56 -23.63
C SER A 393 -31.75 24.46 -24.07
N ILE A 394 -31.43 23.49 -24.94
CA ILE A 394 -30.10 23.31 -25.44
C ILE A 394 -29.79 24.28 -26.59
N SER A 395 -28.86 25.20 -26.37
CA SER A 395 -28.36 26.12 -27.38
C SER A 395 -26.85 26.01 -27.50
N THR A 396 -26.37 25.29 -28.51
CA THR A 396 -24.94 25.09 -28.73
C THR A 396 -24.24 26.28 -29.39
N SER A 397 -25.01 27.18 -30.02
CA SER A 397 -24.47 28.35 -30.73
C SER A 397 -24.04 29.50 -29.80
N THR A 398 -24.55 29.55 -28.59
CA THR A 398 -24.32 30.63 -27.64
C THR A 398 -23.43 30.24 -26.46
N LYS A 399 -22.94 29.01 -26.45
CA LYS A 399 -22.13 28.48 -25.35
C LYS A 399 -20.92 27.72 -25.87
N ASP A 400 -19.80 27.85 -25.15
CA ASP A 400 -18.64 27.00 -25.30
C ASP A 400 -18.71 25.86 -24.30
N TYR A 401 -18.13 24.73 -24.67
CA TYR A 401 -18.15 23.51 -23.87
C TYR A 401 -16.73 23.08 -23.55
N ILE A 402 -16.49 22.70 -22.29
CA ILE A 402 -15.22 22.15 -21.83
C ILE A 402 -15.53 20.74 -21.32
N ILE A 403 -14.84 19.74 -21.88
CA ILE A 403 -14.95 18.34 -21.43
C ILE A 403 -13.58 17.87 -20.93
N ASN A 404 -13.53 17.45 -19.68
CA ASN A 404 -12.36 16.89 -19.06
C ASN A 404 -12.54 15.40 -18.81
N TYR A 405 -11.60 14.59 -19.34
CA TYR A 405 -11.56 13.15 -19.13
C TYR A 405 -10.53 12.82 -18.06
N GLN A 406 -10.98 12.14 -17.01
CA GLN A 406 -10.12 11.72 -15.93
C GLN A 406 -10.03 10.19 -15.92
N ASP A 407 -8.81 9.70 -16.09
CA ASP A 407 -8.49 8.27 -15.98
C ASP A 407 -8.30 7.94 -14.50
N LEU A 408 -9.33 7.37 -13.87
CA LEU A 408 -9.33 7.13 -12.43
C LEU A 408 -8.40 6.00 -12.00
N GLN A 409 -8.02 5.12 -12.91
CA GLN A 409 -7.19 3.95 -12.63
C GLN A 409 -5.82 3.99 -13.31
N GLY A 410 -5.54 5.05 -14.08
CA GLY A 410 -4.25 5.22 -14.75
C GLY A 410 -3.94 4.16 -15.82
N ILE A 411 -4.97 3.60 -16.47
CA ILE A 411 -4.80 2.53 -17.48
C ILE A 411 -4.46 3.07 -18.88
N GLY A 412 -4.49 4.39 -19.06
CA GLY A 412 -4.35 5.03 -20.37
C GLY A 412 -5.62 4.92 -21.20
N MET A 413 -5.83 5.89 -22.10
CA MET A 413 -6.95 5.90 -23.06
C MET A 413 -6.52 5.32 -24.41
N THR A 414 -7.42 4.61 -25.06
CA THR A 414 -7.28 4.13 -26.43
C THR A 414 -8.35 4.74 -27.30
#